data_1fac4a7aa81e18d7d28dedf198238660
#
_entry.id   1fac4a7aa81e18d7d28dedf198238660
#
_cell.length_a   1.000
_cell.length_b   1.000
_cell.length_c   1.000
_cell.angle_alpha   90.00
_cell.angle_beta   90.00
_cell.angle_gamma   90.00
#
_symmetry.space_group_name_H-M   'P 1'
#
loop_
_entity.id
_entity.type
_entity.pdbx_description
1 polymer ?
#
loop_
_entity_poly.entity_id
_entity_poly.type
_entity_poly.pdbx_seq_one_letter_code
_entity_poly.pdbx_strand_id
1 'polypeptide(L)'
;MATSALDDVVLIASAAKDSHIVAFDARTGAVVKQYVAKDGAAALCVSNCERIIAIAPDKRAMTTHGVDKESLERASVLPERPSAVCASRDGAYVASGSASGTCAVWEARSGRLLARFKAHFKGVTTMTFTPCGSALVTGGEDGAVHAWRVSALCDDGGAGTRANAWRSWTEHALGVSGVTCGSVAGAGGDVSVVSCSADRTCKIYSLGNGTTLRQVRCPTALTCCALDACEATLYAGGVDGRVFEIPLNGAPSVAASLDGGIDARDGMVALVGHSKKLVSVRCSSDGNSIISASEDGTARVWDVASRQTLHILRHPKAPISDIALIPRSRYSGQGRGDYGADRKRAKTLPAPTFSKFLIGPGDRSGLKPWQGTSVSISGISKKRAVDASQTVVHDDAPTTSGAVDDDARAALAKKSTELDRARAEVEEWKKLYGDLKSLVDRQLVDAP
;
A
#
# COMPACT_ATOMS: atom_id res chain seq x y z
N MET A 1 30.67 12.48 13.37
CA MET A 1 29.52 11.56 13.31
C MET A 1 28.49 12.20 12.40
N ALA A 2 28.30 11.66 11.21
CA ALA A 2 27.28 12.17 10.28
C ALA A 2 25.92 11.78 10.88
N THR A 3 25.18 12.77 11.39
CA THR A 3 23.78 12.63 11.72
C THR A 3 23.06 12.28 10.41
N SER A 4 22.61 11.04 10.28
CA SER A 4 21.72 10.65 9.20
C SER A 4 20.53 11.60 9.27
N ALA A 5 20.42 12.49 8.28
CA ALA A 5 19.45 13.56 8.32
C ALA A 5 18.08 12.92 8.11
N LEU A 6 17.18 13.06 9.07
CA LEU A 6 15.74 12.86 8.94
C LEU A 6 15.28 13.60 7.67
N ASP A 7 15.00 12.87 6.61
CA ASP A 7 14.69 13.46 5.29
C ASP A 7 13.22 13.23 4.89
N ASP A 8 12.33 13.29 5.89
CA ASP A 8 10.90 13.10 5.68
C ASP A 8 10.10 14.37 6.01
N VAL A 9 9.00 14.56 5.27
CA VAL A 9 7.96 15.53 5.56
C VAL A 9 6.77 14.81 6.18
N VAL A 10 6.34 15.26 7.34
CA VAL A 10 5.22 14.72 8.11
C VAL A 10 3.95 15.50 7.77
N LEU A 11 2.98 14.83 7.18
CA LEU A 11 1.64 15.37 6.97
C LEU A 11 0.78 15.02 8.19
N ILE A 12 0.17 16.02 8.79
CA ILE A 12 -0.72 15.86 9.96
C ILE A 12 -2.10 16.35 9.59
N ALA A 13 -3.12 15.51 9.81
CA ALA A 13 -4.51 15.85 9.59
C ALA A 13 -5.29 15.97 10.90
N SER A 14 -6.37 16.75 10.85
CA SER A 14 -7.38 16.82 11.89
C SER A 14 -8.77 16.65 11.30
N ALA A 15 -9.62 15.92 12.01
CA ALA A 15 -11.03 15.75 11.64
C ALA A 15 -11.89 16.99 11.91
N ALA A 16 -11.34 18.03 12.55
CA ALA A 16 -12.06 19.25 12.85
C ALA A 16 -12.45 19.99 11.56
N LYS A 17 -13.62 20.62 11.55
CA LYS A 17 -14.08 21.48 10.45
C LYS A 17 -13.14 22.67 10.26
N ASP A 18 -13.01 23.14 9.03
CA ASP A 18 -12.12 24.23 8.64
C ASP A 18 -10.67 24.02 9.12
N SER A 19 -10.23 22.76 9.15
CA SER A 19 -8.86 22.43 9.46
C SER A 19 -8.00 22.45 8.19
N HIS A 20 -6.70 22.34 8.40
CA HIS A 20 -5.72 22.21 7.32
C HIS A 20 -4.97 20.91 7.51
N ILE A 21 -4.55 20.29 6.44
CA ILE A 21 -3.51 19.27 6.50
C ILE A 21 -2.19 20.03 6.54
N VAL A 22 -1.44 19.90 7.64
CA VAL A 22 -0.20 20.65 7.86
C VAL A 22 0.99 19.75 7.58
N ALA A 23 1.87 20.22 6.71
CA ALA A 23 3.14 19.57 6.41
C ALA A 23 4.25 20.15 7.27
N PHE A 24 4.92 19.30 8.03
CA PHE A 24 6.06 19.63 8.86
C PHE A 24 7.33 18.96 8.32
N ASP A 25 8.44 19.65 8.41
CA ASP A 25 9.76 19.07 8.21
C ASP A 25 10.14 18.27 9.47
N ALA A 26 10.31 16.95 9.35
CA ALA A 26 10.65 16.10 10.49
C ALA A 26 11.98 16.47 11.15
N ARG A 27 12.92 17.04 10.39
CA ARG A 27 14.26 17.41 10.84
C ARG A 27 14.28 18.70 11.67
N THR A 28 13.49 19.69 11.26
CA THR A 28 13.50 21.01 11.88
C THR A 28 12.29 21.28 12.77
N GLY A 29 11.23 20.47 12.63
CA GLY A 29 9.94 20.71 13.28
C GLY A 29 9.16 21.90 12.69
N ALA A 30 9.66 22.53 11.63
CA ALA A 30 9.04 23.71 11.03
C ALA A 30 7.88 23.33 10.10
N VAL A 31 6.88 24.22 10.02
CA VAL A 31 5.79 24.09 9.04
C VAL A 31 6.32 24.42 7.65
N VAL A 32 6.13 23.50 6.70
CA VAL A 32 6.55 23.67 5.31
C VAL A 32 5.40 24.19 4.46
N LYS A 33 4.22 23.59 4.59
CA LYS A 33 3.01 23.93 3.83
C LYS A 33 1.74 23.61 4.62
N GLN A 34 0.63 24.23 4.18
CA GLN A 34 -0.69 23.98 4.72
C GLN A 34 -1.69 23.77 3.57
N TYR A 35 -2.39 22.65 3.58
CA TYR A 35 -3.40 22.32 2.57
C TYR A 35 -4.78 22.52 3.15
N VAL A 36 -5.62 23.23 2.43
CA VAL A 36 -6.98 23.59 2.91
C VAL A 36 -7.90 22.37 2.90
N ALA A 37 -8.37 21.93 4.06
CA ALA A 37 -9.35 20.86 4.24
C ALA A 37 -10.60 21.39 4.95
N LYS A 38 -11.47 22.08 4.21
CA LYS A 38 -12.67 22.74 4.76
C LYS A 38 -13.57 21.81 5.60
N ASP A 39 -13.69 20.56 5.18
CA ASP A 39 -14.54 19.56 5.85
C ASP A 39 -13.76 18.70 6.86
N GLY A 40 -12.51 19.05 7.16
CA GLY A 40 -11.61 18.21 7.93
C GLY A 40 -11.09 17.01 7.15
N ALA A 41 -10.15 16.27 7.73
CA ALA A 41 -9.61 15.03 7.18
C ALA A 41 -9.59 13.95 8.26
N ALA A 42 -10.37 12.88 8.08
CA ALA A 42 -10.45 11.77 9.03
C ALA A 42 -9.33 10.75 8.84
N ALA A 43 -8.93 10.49 7.62
CA ALA A 43 -7.77 9.67 7.29
C ALA A 43 -7.05 10.22 6.07
N LEU A 44 -5.76 9.93 5.98
CA LEU A 44 -4.86 10.39 4.94
C LEU A 44 -4.16 9.22 4.25
N CYS A 45 -3.95 9.34 2.96
CA CYS A 45 -2.93 8.56 2.27
C CYS A 45 -2.21 9.40 1.22
N VAL A 46 -1.03 8.95 0.83
CA VAL A 46 -0.21 9.60 -0.19
C VAL A 46 -0.06 8.65 -1.37
N SER A 47 -0.43 9.12 -2.55
CA SER A 47 -0.30 8.37 -3.80
C SER A 47 0.94 8.85 -4.56
N ASN A 48 1.89 7.96 -4.79
CA ASN A 48 3.14 8.19 -5.53
C ASN A 48 3.92 9.44 -5.09
N CYS A 49 3.76 9.89 -3.84
CA CYS A 49 4.35 11.13 -3.31
C CYS A 49 4.02 12.40 -4.13
N GLU A 50 3.04 12.36 -5.02
CA GLU A 50 2.58 13.48 -5.84
C GLU A 50 1.23 14.02 -5.38
N ARG A 51 0.40 13.18 -4.79
CA ARG A 51 -0.96 13.54 -4.38
C ARG A 51 -1.25 13.09 -2.96
N ILE A 52 -1.85 13.99 -2.22
CA ILE A 52 -2.41 13.75 -0.89
C ILE A 52 -3.89 13.48 -1.08
N ILE A 53 -4.36 12.36 -0.59
CA ILE A 53 -5.76 11.96 -0.63
C ILE A 53 -6.27 11.92 0.80
N ALA A 54 -7.34 12.65 1.07
CA ALA A 54 -7.97 12.71 2.38
C ALA A 54 -9.46 12.40 2.29
N ILE A 55 -10.01 11.79 3.33
CA ILE A 55 -11.44 11.55 3.46
C ILE A 55 -12.05 12.47 4.49
N ALA A 56 -13.19 13.08 4.14
CA ALA A 56 -13.94 13.93 5.06
C ALA A 56 -14.72 13.08 6.07
N PRO A 57 -14.69 13.42 7.37
CA PRO A 57 -15.28 12.59 8.42
C PRO A 57 -16.81 12.46 8.32
N ASP A 58 -17.51 13.51 7.90
CA ASP A 58 -18.97 13.56 7.89
C ASP A 58 -19.61 13.46 6.51
N LYS A 59 -18.78 13.47 5.46
CA LYS A 59 -19.25 13.49 4.09
C LYS A 59 -18.85 12.22 3.33
N ARG A 60 -19.62 11.90 2.30
CA ARG A 60 -19.26 10.87 1.31
C ARG A 60 -18.27 11.46 0.30
N ALA A 61 -17.19 12.07 0.79
CA ALA A 61 -16.27 12.81 -0.05
C ALA A 61 -14.83 12.39 0.21
N MET A 62 -14.10 12.30 -0.88
CA MET A 62 -12.66 12.12 -0.90
C MET A 62 -12.05 13.32 -1.60
N THR A 63 -11.13 14.00 -0.94
CA THR A 63 -10.44 15.19 -1.44
C THR A 63 -9.05 14.84 -1.91
N THR A 64 -8.62 15.42 -3.00
CA THR A 64 -7.27 15.23 -3.56
C THR A 64 -6.57 16.57 -3.64
N HIS A 65 -5.36 16.63 -3.10
CA HIS A 65 -4.48 17.79 -3.14
C HIS A 65 -3.18 17.38 -3.86
N GLY A 66 -2.66 18.25 -4.71
CA GLY A 66 -1.30 18.09 -5.23
C GLY A 66 -0.28 18.49 -4.17
N VAL A 67 0.80 17.73 -4.02
CA VAL A 67 1.86 18.06 -3.07
C VAL A 67 2.47 19.44 -3.33
N ASP A 68 2.52 19.87 -4.60
CA ASP A 68 3.05 21.16 -4.99
C ASP A 68 2.10 22.34 -4.75
N LYS A 69 0.77 22.08 -4.62
CA LYS A 69 -0.26 23.10 -4.53
C LYS A 69 -0.99 23.03 -3.19
N GLU A 70 -1.15 24.18 -2.54
CA GLU A 70 -1.88 24.29 -1.26
C GLU A 70 -3.40 24.22 -1.43
N SER A 71 -3.88 24.51 -2.65
CA SER A 71 -5.31 24.49 -2.96
C SER A 71 -5.83 23.07 -3.22
N LEU A 72 -7.10 22.86 -2.90
CA LEU A 72 -7.82 21.64 -3.25
C LEU A 72 -7.85 21.47 -4.78
N GLU A 73 -7.33 20.36 -5.29
CA GLU A 73 -7.39 20.05 -6.73
C GLU A 73 -8.75 19.50 -7.11
N ARG A 74 -9.26 18.54 -6.32
CA ARG A 74 -10.52 17.88 -6.61
C ARG A 74 -11.19 17.32 -5.36
N ALA A 75 -12.53 17.37 -5.36
CA ALA A 75 -13.36 16.62 -4.44
C ALA A 75 -14.18 15.60 -5.22
N SER A 76 -14.15 14.35 -4.82
CA SER A 76 -14.90 13.25 -5.43
C SER A 76 -15.95 12.76 -4.46
N VAL A 77 -17.17 12.57 -4.91
CA VAL A 77 -18.25 12.03 -4.08
C VAL A 77 -18.27 10.52 -4.20
N LEU A 78 -18.14 9.83 -3.08
CA LEU A 78 -18.10 8.38 -3.00
C LEU A 78 -19.51 7.76 -2.89
N PRO A 79 -19.67 6.49 -3.25
CA PRO A 79 -20.95 5.79 -3.14
C PRO A 79 -21.40 5.65 -1.68
N GLU A 80 -20.45 5.47 -0.75
CA GLU A 80 -20.69 5.30 0.68
C GLU A 80 -19.76 6.21 1.50
N ARG A 81 -20.09 6.40 2.79
CA ARG A 81 -19.23 7.16 3.71
C ARG A 81 -17.96 6.36 3.98
N PRO A 82 -16.80 6.92 3.63
CA PRO A 82 -15.53 6.23 3.84
C PRO A 82 -15.12 6.29 5.32
N SER A 83 -14.53 5.20 5.83
CA SER A 83 -13.92 5.10 7.15
C SER A 83 -12.40 4.99 7.09
N ALA A 84 -11.88 4.38 6.03
CA ALA A 84 -10.46 4.20 5.81
C ALA A 84 -10.10 4.46 4.33
N VAL A 85 -8.86 4.87 4.07
CA VAL A 85 -8.33 5.10 2.73
C VAL A 85 -6.87 4.66 2.66
N CYS A 86 -6.48 4.07 1.56
CA CYS A 86 -5.08 3.78 1.26
C CYS A 86 -4.80 3.93 -0.23
N ALA A 87 -3.54 4.12 -0.56
CA ALA A 87 -3.06 4.16 -1.94
C ALA A 87 -1.90 3.18 -2.11
N SER A 88 -1.79 2.59 -3.28
CA SER A 88 -0.63 1.77 -3.61
C SER A 88 0.63 2.63 -3.75
N ARG A 89 1.79 2.07 -3.41
CA ARG A 89 3.07 2.81 -3.37
C ARG A 89 3.48 3.32 -4.76
N ASP A 90 3.15 2.59 -5.81
CA ASP A 90 3.36 2.96 -7.20
C ASP A 90 2.37 4.03 -7.72
N GLY A 91 1.34 4.35 -6.92
CA GLY A 91 0.30 5.29 -7.29
C GLY A 91 -0.68 4.78 -8.35
N ALA A 92 -0.73 3.47 -8.60
CA ALA A 92 -1.65 2.88 -9.57
C ALA A 92 -3.08 2.78 -9.04
N TYR A 93 -3.23 2.44 -7.76
CA TYR A 93 -4.52 2.16 -7.15
C TYR A 93 -4.78 3.02 -5.91
N VAL A 94 -6.05 3.33 -5.70
CA VAL A 94 -6.58 3.93 -4.48
C VAL A 94 -7.74 3.08 -4.00
N ALA A 95 -7.79 2.79 -2.72
CA ALA A 95 -8.88 2.03 -2.13
C ALA A 95 -9.50 2.79 -0.95
N SER A 96 -10.80 2.64 -0.77
CA SER A 96 -11.50 3.11 0.43
C SER A 96 -12.36 2.01 1.02
N GLY A 97 -12.38 1.96 2.34
CA GLY A 97 -13.29 1.16 3.13
C GLY A 97 -14.42 2.00 3.69
N SER A 98 -15.59 1.43 3.88
CA SER A 98 -16.74 2.11 4.45
C SER A 98 -17.14 1.53 5.81
N ALA A 99 -17.91 2.31 6.58
CA ALA A 99 -18.51 1.85 7.83
C ALA A 99 -19.52 0.71 7.63
N SER A 100 -20.01 0.51 6.42
CA SER A 100 -20.87 -0.64 6.09
C SER A 100 -20.10 -1.94 5.88
N GLY A 101 -18.75 -1.90 5.81
CA GLY A 101 -17.90 -3.05 5.49
C GLY A 101 -17.65 -3.25 3.99
N THR A 102 -18.08 -2.31 3.14
CA THR A 102 -17.83 -2.35 1.70
C THR A 102 -16.50 -1.69 1.39
N CYS A 103 -15.72 -2.30 0.52
CA CYS A 103 -14.51 -1.73 -0.05
C CYS A 103 -14.73 -1.34 -1.51
N ALA A 104 -14.08 -0.27 -1.93
CA ALA A 104 -14.04 0.18 -3.30
C ALA A 104 -12.60 0.46 -3.72
N VAL A 105 -12.23 0.03 -4.93
CA VAL A 105 -10.87 0.18 -5.49
C VAL A 105 -10.97 0.93 -6.81
N TRP A 106 -10.15 1.96 -6.96
CA TRP A 106 -10.08 2.78 -8.16
C TRP A 106 -8.68 2.74 -8.78
N GLU A 107 -8.64 2.89 -10.08
CA GLU A 107 -7.41 3.26 -10.77
C GLU A 107 -7.11 4.74 -10.50
N ALA A 108 -5.98 5.03 -9.86
CA ALA A 108 -5.64 6.38 -9.40
C ALA A 108 -5.41 7.38 -10.54
N ARG A 109 -5.04 6.90 -11.72
CA ARG A 109 -4.75 7.75 -12.88
C ARG A 109 -6.01 8.24 -13.59
N SER A 110 -6.96 7.35 -13.82
CA SER A 110 -8.21 7.64 -14.54
C SER A 110 -9.37 8.01 -13.61
N GLY A 111 -9.29 7.62 -12.32
CA GLY A 111 -10.39 7.71 -11.37
C GLY A 111 -11.50 6.67 -11.60
N ARG A 112 -11.26 5.70 -12.50
CA ARG A 112 -12.22 4.63 -12.79
C ARG A 112 -12.36 3.70 -11.60
N LEU A 113 -13.59 3.39 -11.21
CA LEU A 113 -13.89 2.36 -10.22
C LEU A 113 -13.63 0.98 -10.85
N LEU A 114 -12.70 0.22 -10.27
CA LEU A 114 -12.33 -1.11 -10.74
C LEU A 114 -13.15 -2.19 -10.07
N ALA A 115 -13.33 -2.08 -8.76
CA ALA A 115 -14.07 -3.07 -7.98
C ALA A 115 -14.82 -2.41 -6.82
N ARG A 116 -15.98 -2.98 -6.49
CA ARG A 116 -16.73 -2.69 -5.27
C ARG A 116 -17.28 -3.98 -4.71
N PHE A 117 -16.90 -4.32 -3.48
CA PHE A 117 -17.22 -5.60 -2.87
C PHE A 117 -17.41 -5.47 -1.36
N LYS A 118 -18.13 -6.42 -0.78
CA LYS A 118 -18.30 -6.54 0.66
C LYS A 118 -17.07 -7.24 1.24
N ALA A 119 -16.24 -6.50 1.96
CA ALA A 119 -15.00 -7.03 2.55
C ALA A 119 -15.22 -7.57 3.97
N HIS A 120 -16.05 -6.91 4.78
CA HIS A 120 -16.29 -7.24 6.16
C HIS A 120 -17.78 -7.23 6.51
N PHE A 121 -18.17 -7.97 7.53
CA PHE A 121 -19.55 -7.95 8.03
C PHE A 121 -19.89 -6.63 8.74
N LYS A 122 -18.92 -6.05 9.45
CA LYS A 122 -18.97 -4.74 10.10
C LYS A 122 -18.15 -3.71 9.33
N GLY A 123 -17.94 -2.54 9.93
CA GLY A 123 -17.16 -1.47 9.34
C GLY A 123 -15.70 -1.87 9.04
N VAL A 124 -15.16 -1.35 7.96
CA VAL A 124 -13.72 -1.39 7.69
C VAL A 124 -13.04 -0.34 8.53
N THR A 125 -12.09 -0.73 9.36
CA THR A 125 -11.36 0.19 10.25
C THR A 125 -10.06 0.67 9.63
N THR A 126 -9.37 -0.22 8.94
CA THR A 126 -8.04 0.03 8.41
C THR A 126 -7.80 -0.75 7.11
N MET A 127 -6.92 -0.23 6.28
CA MET A 127 -6.53 -0.90 5.03
C MET A 127 -5.15 -0.46 4.57
N THR A 128 -4.47 -1.34 3.88
CA THR A 128 -3.15 -1.08 3.30
C THR A 128 -2.92 -1.93 2.06
N PHE A 129 -2.15 -1.42 1.11
CA PHE A 129 -1.63 -2.23 0.00
C PHE A 129 -0.30 -2.87 0.39
N THR A 130 -0.03 -4.03 -0.17
CA THR A 130 1.33 -4.58 -0.15
C THR A 130 2.30 -3.65 -0.88
N PRO A 131 3.60 -3.65 -0.56
CA PRO A 131 4.59 -2.77 -1.20
C PRO A 131 4.64 -2.87 -2.73
N CYS A 132 4.39 -4.07 -3.26
CA CYS A 132 4.30 -4.33 -4.72
C CYS A 132 2.95 -3.95 -5.35
N GLY A 133 1.96 -3.52 -4.55
CA GLY A 133 0.61 -3.19 -5.04
C GLY A 133 -0.23 -4.38 -5.50
N SER A 134 0.26 -5.61 -5.36
CA SER A 134 -0.43 -6.82 -5.86
C SER A 134 -1.60 -7.28 -5.01
N ALA A 135 -1.61 -6.93 -3.72
CA ALA A 135 -2.68 -7.26 -2.79
C ALA A 135 -3.09 -6.06 -1.94
N LEU A 136 -4.38 -6.01 -1.63
CA LEU A 136 -4.99 -5.12 -0.66
C LEU A 136 -5.26 -5.91 0.62
N VAL A 137 -4.86 -5.39 1.77
CA VAL A 137 -5.17 -5.98 3.08
C VAL A 137 -6.12 -5.05 3.82
N THR A 138 -7.17 -5.64 4.39
CA THR A 138 -8.22 -4.91 5.10
C THR A 138 -8.44 -5.48 6.49
N GLY A 139 -8.65 -4.63 7.47
CA GLY A 139 -9.05 -4.99 8.83
C GLY A 139 -10.43 -4.41 9.16
N GLY A 140 -11.23 -5.17 9.87
CA GLY A 140 -12.60 -4.80 10.20
C GLY A 140 -12.91 -4.78 11.70
N GLU A 141 -14.01 -4.14 12.03
CA GLU A 141 -14.59 -4.17 13.38
C GLU A 141 -15.10 -5.57 13.78
N ASP A 142 -15.19 -6.50 12.81
CA ASP A 142 -15.55 -7.91 13.03
C ASP A 142 -14.39 -8.76 13.56
N GLY A 143 -13.20 -8.15 13.75
CA GLY A 143 -12.00 -8.86 14.21
C GLY A 143 -11.30 -9.66 13.11
N ALA A 144 -11.75 -9.55 11.86
CA ALA A 144 -11.16 -10.24 10.73
C ALA A 144 -10.13 -9.37 10.02
N VAL A 145 -9.10 -10.04 9.47
CA VAL A 145 -8.14 -9.46 8.52
C VAL A 145 -8.25 -10.25 7.23
N HIS A 146 -8.48 -9.55 6.13
CA HIS A 146 -8.60 -10.17 4.81
C HIS A 146 -7.56 -9.61 3.86
N ALA A 147 -7.03 -10.45 2.99
CA ALA A 147 -6.16 -10.05 1.89
C ALA A 147 -6.82 -10.39 0.55
N TRP A 148 -6.75 -9.47 -0.38
CA TRP A 148 -7.42 -9.49 -1.69
C TRP A 148 -6.38 -9.32 -2.79
N ARG A 149 -6.35 -10.19 -3.78
CA ARG A 149 -5.51 -9.98 -4.96
C ARG A 149 -6.13 -8.90 -5.84
N VAL A 150 -5.37 -7.85 -6.11
CA VAL A 150 -5.85 -6.73 -6.95
C VAL A 150 -6.19 -7.19 -8.37
N SER A 151 -5.41 -8.13 -8.95
CA SER A 151 -5.72 -8.71 -10.25
C SER A 151 -7.10 -9.37 -10.28
N ALA A 152 -7.41 -10.20 -9.29
CA ALA A 152 -8.71 -10.87 -9.21
C ALA A 152 -9.87 -9.88 -9.04
N LEU A 153 -9.66 -8.80 -8.27
CA LEU A 153 -10.67 -7.75 -8.12
C LEU A 153 -10.94 -6.98 -9.43
N CYS A 154 -9.94 -6.90 -10.32
CA CYS A 154 -10.08 -6.22 -11.60
C CYS A 154 -10.69 -7.11 -12.69
N ASP A 155 -10.49 -8.43 -12.63
CA ASP A 155 -10.91 -9.40 -13.65
C ASP A 155 -12.40 -9.76 -13.56
N ASP A 156 -12.99 -9.76 -12.37
CA ASP A 156 -14.39 -10.18 -12.13
C ASP A 156 -15.46 -9.23 -12.71
N GLY A 157 -15.08 -8.32 -13.61
CA GLY A 157 -16.01 -7.44 -14.33
C GLY A 157 -16.79 -6.47 -13.44
N GLY A 158 -16.40 -6.33 -12.19
CA GLY A 158 -16.90 -5.27 -11.30
C GLY A 158 -18.36 -5.36 -10.84
N ALA A 159 -19.10 -6.34 -11.30
CA ALA A 159 -20.53 -6.43 -10.99
C ALA A 159 -20.76 -7.26 -9.73
N GLY A 160 -20.73 -6.63 -8.56
CA GLY A 160 -21.50 -7.04 -7.37
C GLY A 160 -21.33 -8.45 -6.81
N THR A 161 -20.49 -9.27 -7.38
CA THR A 161 -20.24 -10.65 -6.99
C THR A 161 -19.28 -10.70 -5.80
N ARG A 162 -19.48 -11.67 -4.97
CA ARG A 162 -18.67 -11.97 -3.78
C ARG A 162 -17.19 -12.10 -4.20
N ALA A 163 -16.43 -11.03 -4.04
CA ALA A 163 -14.98 -11.16 -4.12
C ALA A 163 -14.57 -12.16 -3.03
N ASN A 164 -13.88 -13.21 -3.41
CA ASN A 164 -13.34 -14.16 -2.45
C ASN A 164 -12.02 -13.65 -1.93
N ALA A 165 -11.89 -13.53 -0.62
CA ALA A 165 -10.62 -13.18 0.00
C ALA A 165 -9.56 -14.23 -0.36
N TRP A 166 -8.40 -13.79 -0.84
CA TRP A 166 -7.26 -14.68 -1.07
C TRP A 166 -6.77 -15.32 0.24
N ARG A 167 -6.74 -14.50 1.32
CA ARG A 167 -6.43 -14.95 2.68
C ARG A 167 -7.41 -14.34 3.66
N SER A 168 -7.71 -15.07 4.71
CA SER A 168 -8.63 -14.65 5.77
C SER A 168 -8.13 -15.13 7.12
N TRP A 169 -7.97 -14.20 8.05
CA TRP A 169 -7.59 -14.48 9.44
C TRP A 169 -8.66 -13.88 10.35
N THR A 170 -9.26 -14.71 11.20
CA THR A 170 -10.37 -14.35 12.10
C THR A 170 -9.99 -14.60 13.56
N GLU A 171 -8.75 -14.33 13.89
CA GLU A 171 -8.16 -14.73 15.17
C GLU A 171 -8.27 -13.66 16.26
N HIS A 172 -8.57 -12.39 15.91
CA HIS A 172 -8.75 -11.35 16.91
C HIS A 172 -10.12 -11.46 17.60
N ALA A 173 -10.11 -11.30 18.94
CA ALA A 173 -11.33 -11.33 19.74
C ALA A 173 -12.15 -10.03 19.63
N LEU A 174 -11.51 -8.92 19.32
CA LEU A 174 -12.14 -7.61 19.13
C LEU A 174 -11.76 -7.02 17.77
N GLY A 175 -12.39 -5.91 17.41
CA GLY A 175 -12.15 -5.23 16.14
C GLY A 175 -10.67 -4.91 15.93
N VAL A 176 -10.22 -5.08 14.70
CA VAL A 176 -8.87 -4.72 14.25
C VAL A 176 -8.79 -3.20 14.18
N SER A 177 -7.80 -2.61 14.82
CA SER A 177 -7.60 -1.15 14.88
C SER A 177 -6.55 -0.65 13.90
N GLY A 178 -5.56 -1.46 13.55
CA GLY A 178 -4.51 -1.11 12.61
C GLY A 178 -4.00 -2.32 11.84
N VAL A 179 -3.62 -2.11 10.57
CA VAL A 179 -2.95 -3.10 9.71
C VAL A 179 -1.79 -2.43 8.98
N THR A 180 -0.68 -3.13 8.90
CA THR A 180 0.47 -2.71 8.11
C THR A 180 1.10 -3.92 7.39
N CYS A 181 1.78 -3.67 6.29
CA CYS A 181 2.54 -4.69 5.56
C CYS A 181 4.03 -4.40 5.68
N GLY A 182 4.82 -5.47 5.73
CA GLY A 182 6.27 -5.39 5.66
C GLY A 182 6.74 -4.79 4.35
N SER A 183 7.89 -4.15 4.36
CA SER A 183 8.49 -3.51 3.18
C SER A 183 9.45 -4.43 2.44
N VAL A 184 9.94 -5.46 3.09
CA VAL A 184 10.87 -6.45 2.53
C VAL A 184 10.10 -7.72 2.23
N ALA A 185 10.24 -8.22 1.01
CA ALA A 185 9.84 -9.59 0.73
C ALA A 185 10.84 -10.51 1.46
N GLY A 186 10.36 -11.26 2.44
CA GLY A 186 11.18 -12.23 3.17
C GLY A 186 11.81 -13.28 2.25
N ALA A 187 12.64 -14.16 2.79
CA ALA A 187 13.23 -15.28 2.04
C ALA A 187 12.12 -16.08 1.34
N GLY A 188 12.09 -16.02 0.01
CA GLY A 188 11.03 -16.65 -0.80
C GLY A 188 9.97 -15.69 -1.34
N GLY A 189 10.13 -14.36 -1.20
CA GLY A 189 9.19 -13.37 -1.76
C GLY A 189 7.90 -13.19 -0.96
N ASP A 190 7.85 -13.71 0.28
CA ASP A 190 6.69 -13.58 1.15
C ASP A 190 6.66 -12.22 1.87
N VAL A 191 5.48 -11.65 1.98
CA VAL A 191 5.24 -10.37 2.63
C VAL A 191 4.61 -10.60 4.00
N SER A 192 5.20 -9.99 5.03
CA SER A 192 4.65 -10.01 6.38
C SER A 192 3.48 -9.03 6.49
N VAL A 193 2.36 -9.49 7.03
CA VAL A 193 1.21 -8.64 7.37
C VAL A 193 1.10 -8.58 8.88
N VAL A 194 1.00 -7.38 9.42
CA VAL A 194 0.84 -7.16 10.86
C VAL A 194 -0.50 -6.51 11.13
N SER A 195 -1.23 -7.04 12.07
CA SER A 195 -2.46 -6.43 12.60
C SER A 195 -2.35 -6.16 14.09
N CYS A 196 -3.01 -5.11 14.54
CA CYS A 196 -3.22 -4.84 15.95
C CYS A 196 -4.71 -4.65 16.24
N SER A 197 -5.11 -4.97 17.47
CA SER A 197 -6.50 -4.93 17.89
C SER A 197 -6.67 -4.37 19.29
N ALA A 198 -7.89 -3.95 19.58
CA ALA A 198 -8.31 -3.55 20.92
C ALA A 198 -8.26 -4.71 21.94
N ASP A 199 -8.11 -5.96 21.49
CA ASP A 199 -7.90 -7.15 22.32
C ASP A 199 -6.51 -7.23 22.96
N ARG A 200 -5.68 -6.18 22.80
CA ARG A 200 -4.31 -6.04 23.30
C ARG A 200 -3.30 -6.96 22.62
N THR A 201 -3.61 -7.46 21.43
CA THR A 201 -2.70 -8.31 20.68
C THR A 201 -2.27 -7.69 19.36
N CYS A 202 -1.00 -7.91 19.01
CA CYS A 202 -0.49 -7.79 17.65
C CYS A 202 -0.28 -9.18 17.07
N LYS A 203 -0.66 -9.38 15.83
CA LYS A 203 -0.45 -10.65 15.12
C LYS A 203 0.29 -10.40 13.83
N ILE A 204 1.22 -11.30 13.53
CA ILE A 204 2.05 -11.25 12.33
C ILE A 204 1.73 -12.48 11.50
N TYR A 205 1.37 -12.26 10.24
CA TYR A 205 0.98 -13.30 9.30
C TYR A 205 1.91 -13.34 8.10
N SER A 206 2.11 -14.53 7.56
CA SER A 206 2.69 -14.76 6.25
C SER A 206 1.60 -14.65 5.19
N LEU A 207 1.74 -13.70 4.26
CA LEU A 207 0.75 -13.51 3.20
C LEU A 207 0.76 -14.68 2.20
N GLY A 208 1.93 -15.20 1.86
CA GLY A 208 2.10 -16.29 0.92
C GLY A 208 1.54 -17.61 1.45
N ASN A 209 1.94 -17.98 2.67
CA ASN A 209 1.50 -19.23 3.30
C ASN A 209 0.11 -19.13 3.93
N GLY A 210 -0.32 -17.94 4.32
CA GLY A 210 -1.59 -17.72 5.01
C GLY A 210 -1.57 -18.10 6.48
N THR A 211 -0.39 -18.40 7.06
CA THR A 211 -0.22 -18.82 8.46
C THR A 211 0.08 -17.65 9.38
N THR A 212 -0.33 -17.75 10.63
CA THR A 212 0.07 -16.84 11.69
C THR A 212 1.48 -17.20 12.14
N LEU A 213 2.42 -16.26 11.96
CA LEU A 213 3.83 -16.45 12.32
C LEU A 213 4.06 -16.18 13.80
N ARG A 214 3.46 -15.14 14.35
CA ARG A 214 3.72 -14.68 15.71
C ARG A 214 2.52 -13.93 16.28
N GLN A 215 2.31 -14.07 17.57
CA GLN A 215 1.38 -13.28 18.34
C GLN A 215 2.10 -12.60 19.50
N VAL A 216 1.89 -11.31 19.68
CA VAL A 216 2.45 -10.52 20.78
C VAL A 216 1.31 -9.91 21.60
N ARG A 217 1.37 -10.05 22.92
CA ARG A 217 0.40 -9.46 23.84
C ARG A 217 0.97 -8.18 24.45
N CYS A 218 0.20 -7.10 24.38
CA CYS A 218 0.56 -5.80 24.96
C CYS A 218 -0.25 -5.53 26.24
N PRO A 219 0.26 -4.64 27.13
CA PRO A 219 -0.41 -4.36 28.40
C PRO A 219 -1.74 -3.60 28.22
N THR A 220 -1.89 -2.83 27.13
CA THR A 220 -3.06 -1.98 26.87
C THR A 220 -3.67 -2.27 25.52
N ALA A 221 -4.93 -1.85 25.32
CA ALA A 221 -5.59 -1.91 24.02
C ALA A 221 -4.80 -1.10 22.99
N LEU A 222 -4.68 -1.63 21.77
CA LEU A 222 -3.90 -1.06 20.69
C LEU A 222 -4.79 -0.31 19.71
N THR A 223 -4.27 0.78 19.16
CA THR A 223 -4.98 1.65 18.22
C THR A 223 -4.34 1.67 16.83
N CYS A 224 -3.03 1.50 16.75
CA CYS A 224 -2.28 1.55 15.51
C CYS A 224 -1.00 0.72 15.61
N CYS A 225 -0.45 0.34 14.48
CA CYS A 225 0.84 -0.34 14.40
C CYS A 225 1.65 0.14 13.19
N ALA A 226 2.97 0.04 13.31
CA ALA A 226 3.91 0.26 12.23
C ALA A 226 5.05 -0.75 12.33
N LEU A 227 5.51 -1.23 11.19
CA LEU A 227 6.64 -2.13 11.09
C LEU A 227 7.84 -1.36 10.57
N ASP A 228 9.01 -1.63 11.14
CA ASP A 228 10.26 -1.07 10.66
C ASP A 228 10.58 -1.54 9.24
N ALA A 229 11.35 -0.73 8.51
CA ALA A 229 11.75 -1.04 7.13
C ALA A 229 12.53 -2.36 7.00
N CYS A 230 13.29 -2.74 8.03
CA CYS A 230 14.03 -4.00 8.10
C CYS A 230 13.21 -5.16 8.69
N GLU A 231 11.96 -4.93 9.09
CA GLU A 231 11.08 -5.89 9.78
C GLU A 231 11.69 -6.46 11.08
N ALA A 232 12.63 -5.72 11.68
CA ALA A 232 13.29 -6.12 12.92
C ALA A 232 12.52 -5.72 14.17
N THR A 233 11.71 -4.64 14.07
CA THR A 233 10.98 -4.06 15.20
C THR A 233 9.57 -3.69 14.80
N LEU A 234 8.61 -4.05 15.64
CA LEU A 234 7.22 -3.64 15.54
C LEU A 234 6.92 -2.53 16.55
N TYR A 235 6.31 -1.45 16.09
CA TYR A 235 5.84 -0.36 16.93
C TYR A 235 4.33 -0.39 17.02
N ALA A 236 3.80 -0.45 18.25
CA ALA A 236 2.37 -0.48 18.50
C ALA A 236 1.95 0.70 19.37
N GLY A 237 0.90 1.41 18.96
CA GLY A 237 0.35 2.53 19.71
C GLY A 237 -0.78 2.10 20.63
N GLY A 238 -0.70 2.51 21.89
CA GLY A 238 -1.68 2.20 22.93
C GLY A 238 -2.74 3.31 23.14
N VAL A 239 -3.86 2.93 23.74
CA VAL A 239 -4.90 3.87 24.19
C VAL A 239 -4.39 4.76 25.32
N ASP A 240 -3.38 4.33 26.05
CA ASP A 240 -2.74 5.06 27.16
C ASP A 240 -1.73 6.13 26.70
N GLY A 241 -1.56 6.32 25.40
CA GLY A 241 -0.61 7.28 24.83
C GLY A 241 0.84 6.79 24.77
N ARG A 242 1.08 5.51 25.01
CA ARG A 242 2.42 4.92 24.90
C ARG A 242 2.64 4.28 23.53
N VAL A 243 3.85 4.43 23.00
CA VAL A 243 4.31 3.65 21.87
C VAL A 243 5.13 2.47 22.40
N PHE A 244 4.73 1.26 22.07
CA PHE A 244 5.44 0.04 22.43
C PHE A 244 6.39 -0.36 21.31
N GLU A 245 7.67 -0.42 21.62
CA GLU A 245 8.72 -0.94 20.76
C GLU A 245 8.89 -2.45 21.05
N ILE A 246 8.65 -3.28 20.08
CA ILE A 246 8.62 -4.74 20.19
C ILE A 246 9.65 -5.33 19.24
N PRO A 247 10.78 -5.84 19.72
CA PRO A 247 11.77 -6.49 18.87
C PRO A 247 11.21 -7.81 18.32
N LEU A 248 11.32 -8.00 17.01
CA LEU A 248 10.91 -9.23 16.33
C LEU A 248 12.08 -10.22 16.18
N ASN A 249 13.30 -9.72 16.18
CA ASN A 249 14.51 -10.53 16.13
C ASN A 249 14.94 -10.90 17.57
N GLY A 250 14.84 -12.16 17.91
CA GLY A 250 15.24 -12.72 19.21
C GLY A 250 14.70 -14.13 19.35
N ALA A 251 15.46 -15.01 19.99
CA ALA A 251 14.90 -16.30 20.39
C ALA A 251 13.70 -16.04 21.30
N PRO A 252 12.55 -16.71 21.09
CA PRO A 252 11.47 -16.65 22.07
C PRO A 252 12.08 -17.07 23.40
N SER A 253 11.95 -16.23 24.45
CA SER A 253 12.36 -16.66 25.77
C SER A 253 11.57 -17.91 26.13
N VAL A 254 12.22 -18.84 26.82
CA VAL A 254 11.70 -20.19 27.13
C VAL A 254 10.39 -20.19 27.95
N ALA A 255 9.88 -19.01 28.28
CA ALA A 255 8.56 -18.79 28.90
C ALA A 255 7.46 -18.51 27.87
N ALA A 256 7.54 -19.12 26.66
CA ALA A 256 6.41 -19.17 25.76
C ALA A 256 5.29 -19.94 26.48
N SER A 257 4.27 -19.22 26.94
CA SER A 257 3.03 -19.81 27.43
C SER A 257 2.51 -20.78 26.38
N LEU A 258 1.88 -21.86 26.82
CA LEU A 258 1.33 -22.96 26.04
C LEU A 258 0.47 -22.53 24.81
N ASP A 259 0.16 -21.26 24.67
CA ASP A 259 -0.61 -20.65 23.56
C ASP A 259 0.29 -19.99 22.48
N GLY A 260 1.62 -20.15 22.49
CA GLY A 260 2.51 -19.61 21.46
C GLY A 260 2.60 -18.06 21.40
N GLY A 261 2.06 -17.35 22.38
CA GLY A 261 2.11 -15.88 22.49
C GLY A 261 3.34 -15.41 23.26
N ILE A 262 4.05 -14.41 22.76
CA ILE A 262 5.12 -13.74 23.48
C ILE A 262 4.46 -12.74 24.42
N ASP A 263 4.67 -12.93 25.73
CA ASP A 263 4.26 -11.93 26.72
C ASP A 263 5.15 -10.67 26.56
N ALA A 264 4.50 -9.53 26.65
CA ALA A 264 5.08 -8.19 26.51
C ALA A 264 6.26 -7.87 27.45
N ARG A 265 6.67 -8.80 28.28
CA ARG A 265 7.75 -8.61 29.27
C ARG A 265 9.16 -8.85 28.71
N ASP A 266 9.27 -9.53 27.57
CA ASP A 266 10.56 -9.91 27.00
C ASP A 266 11.05 -8.87 25.98
N GLY A 267 11.74 -7.84 26.48
CA GLY A 267 12.43 -6.86 25.65
C GLY A 267 11.57 -5.73 25.09
N MET A 268 10.26 -5.67 25.43
CA MET A 268 9.41 -4.57 25.02
C MET A 268 9.75 -3.30 25.79
N VAL A 269 9.92 -2.19 25.08
CA VAL A 269 10.14 -0.86 25.64
C VAL A 269 8.96 0.04 25.35
N ALA A 270 8.53 0.82 26.36
CA ALA A 270 7.46 1.78 26.21
C ALA A 270 8.02 3.21 26.09
N LEU A 271 7.75 3.89 24.99
CA LEU A 271 8.05 5.30 24.80
C LEU A 271 6.89 6.11 25.39
N VAL A 272 7.17 6.89 26.39
CA VAL A 272 6.16 7.68 27.13
C VAL A 272 6.27 9.14 26.76
N GLY A 273 5.12 9.79 26.46
CA GLY A 273 5.13 11.21 26.13
C GLY A 273 3.76 11.79 25.85
N HIS A 274 2.93 11.10 25.09
CA HIS A 274 1.56 11.58 24.80
C HIS A 274 0.64 11.45 26.01
N SER A 275 -0.34 12.36 26.11
CA SER A 275 -1.29 12.41 27.23
C SER A 275 -2.64 11.76 26.92
N LYS A 276 -2.92 11.47 25.64
CA LYS A 276 -4.14 10.80 25.17
C LYS A 276 -3.79 9.64 24.25
N LYS A 277 -4.82 8.92 23.83
CA LYS A 277 -4.64 7.76 22.94
C LYS A 277 -3.90 8.13 21.66
N LEU A 278 -3.09 7.20 21.21
CA LEU A 278 -2.43 7.30 19.91
C LEU A 278 -3.46 7.02 18.80
N VAL A 279 -3.28 7.71 17.69
CA VAL A 279 -4.13 7.55 16.50
C VAL A 279 -3.36 6.86 15.40
N SER A 280 -2.12 7.26 15.18
CA SER A 280 -1.29 6.71 14.12
C SER A 280 0.17 6.69 14.54
N VAL A 281 0.90 5.65 14.12
CA VAL A 281 2.35 5.52 14.25
C VAL A 281 2.90 5.18 12.88
N ARG A 282 4.02 5.80 12.49
CA ARG A 282 4.72 5.56 11.24
C ARG A 282 6.21 5.50 11.48
N CYS A 283 6.90 4.62 10.78
CA CYS A 283 8.35 4.60 10.72
C CYS A 283 8.84 5.52 9.60
N SER A 284 9.91 6.24 9.86
CA SER A 284 10.59 7.06 8.85
C SER A 284 11.16 6.19 7.74
N SER A 285 11.35 6.77 6.57
CA SER A 285 11.92 6.09 5.41
C SER A 285 13.38 5.65 5.61
N ASP A 286 14.11 6.29 6.52
CA ASP A 286 15.49 5.96 6.89
C ASP A 286 15.60 4.88 8.01
N GLY A 287 14.47 4.50 8.63
CA GLY A 287 14.41 3.54 9.73
C GLY A 287 14.95 4.05 11.06
N ASN A 288 15.49 5.29 11.13
CA ASN A 288 16.11 5.83 12.34
C ASN A 288 15.14 6.57 13.25
N SER A 289 13.93 6.85 12.76
CA SER A 289 12.97 7.64 13.52
C SER A 289 11.55 7.08 13.40
N ILE A 290 10.78 7.35 14.44
CA ILE A 290 9.37 6.99 14.52
C ILE A 290 8.57 8.27 14.71
N ILE A 291 7.45 8.37 14.04
CA ILE A 291 6.51 9.47 14.20
C ILE A 291 5.22 8.91 14.79
N SER A 292 4.81 9.43 15.94
CA SER A 292 3.54 9.08 16.59
C SER A 292 2.63 10.29 16.64
N ALA A 293 1.33 10.09 16.45
CA ALA A 293 0.31 11.11 16.56
C ALA A 293 -0.76 10.71 17.58
N SER A 294 -1.26 11.68 18.33
CA SER A 294 -2.24 11.47 19.38
C SER A 294 -3.41 12.45 19.29
N GLU A 295 -4.52 12.08 19.91
CA GLU A 295 -5.67 12.96 20.13
C GLU A 295 -5.36 14.17 21.02
N ASP A 296 -4.17 14.22 21.63
CA ASP A 296 -3.72 15.39 22.40
C ASP A 296 -3.40 16.61 21.52
N GLY A 297 -3.46 16.44 20.18
CA GLY A 297 -3.15 17.49 19.20
C GLY A 297 -1.68 17.61 18.88
N THR A 298 -0.85 16.67 19.35
CA THR A 298 0.59 16.63 19.05
C THR A 298 0.97 15.42 18.27
N ALA A 299 1.95 15.57 17.37
CA ALA A 299 2.72 14.47 16.84
C ALA A 299 4.16 14.59 17.34
N ARG A 300 4.78 13.48 17.67
CA ARG A 300 6.15 13.41 18.18
C ARG A 300 7.03 12.65 17.24
N VAL A 301 8.22 13.18 17.01
CA VAL A 301 9.30 12.52 16.29
C VAL A 301 10.26 11.95 17.33
N TRP A 302 10.50 10.66 17.28
CA TRP A 302 11.36 9.94 18.22
C TRP A 302 12.58 9.41 17.47
N ASP A 303 13.73 9.50 18.11
CA ASP A 303 14.92 8.79 17.66
C ASP A 303 14.88 7.35 18.16
N VAL A 304 15.07 6.39 17.26
CA VAL A 304 15.01 4.96 17.60
C VAL A 304 16.16 4.54 18.52
N ALA A 305 17.36 5.07 18.28
CA ALA A 305 18.54 4.66 19.02
C ALA A 305 18.54 5.17 20.47
N SER A 306 18.23 6.46 20.67
CA SER A 306 18.20 7.08 22.00
C SER A 306 16.85 6.96 22.70
N ARG A 307 15.77 6.61 21.95
CA ARG A 307 14.39 6.56 22.44
C ARG A 307 13.87 7.91 22.97
N GLN A 308 14.51 9.00 22.56
CA GLN A 308 14.13 10.35 22.99
C GLN A 308 13.28 11.05 21.94
N THR A 309 12.43 11.98 22.41
CA THR A 309 11.67 12.84 21.51
C THR A 309 12.60 13.91 20.93
N LEU A 310 12.75 13.92 19.61
CA LEU A 310 13.51 14.95 18.90
C LEU A 310 12.69 16.21 18.72
N HIS A 311 11.45 16.08 18.22
CA HIS A 311 10.55 17.20 17.96
C HIS A 311 9.12 16.89 18.40
N ILE A 312 8.41 17.96 18.82
CA ILE A 312 7.00 17.93 19.12
C ILE A 312 6.30 18.85 18.13
N LEU A 313 5.55 18.26 17.20
CA LEU A 313 4.81 18.95 16.17
C LEU A 313 3.39 19.19 16.68
N ARG A 314 2.94 20.45 16.73
CA ARG A 314 1.61 20.80 17.22
C ARG A 314 0.71 21.19 16.06
N HIS A 315 -0.39 20.47 15.91
CA HIS A 315 -1.43 20.83 14.96
C HIS A 315 -2.30 21.97 15.55
N PRO A 316 -2.61 23.02 14.75
CA PRO A 316 -3.37 24.18 15.26
C PRO A 316 -4.79 23.81 15.71
N LYS A 317 -5.36 22.73 15.18
CA LYS A 317 -6.68 22.23 15.60
C LYS A 317 -6.55 20.76 16.06
N ALA A 318 -6.75 20.53 17.34
CA ALA A 318 -6.88 19.19 17.92
C ALA A 318 -8.32 18.68 17.74
N PRO A 319 -8.56 17.34 17.75
CA PRO A 319 -7.59 16.26 17.82
C PRO A 319 -6.94 15.95 16.44
N ILE A 320 -5.77 15.33 16.45
CA ILE A 320 -5.18 14.75 15.24
C ILE A 320 -5.98 13.49 14.90
N SER A 321 -6.21 13.28 13.60
CA SER A 321 -6.94 12.12 13.08
C SER A 321 -6.05 11.09 12.38
N ASP A 322 -5.02 11.53 11.67
CA ASP A 322 -4.08 10.63 10.99
C ASP A 322 -2.80 11.37 10.60
N ILE A 323 -1.75 10.59 10.28
CA ILE A 323 -0.48 11.09 9.74
C ILE A 323 -0.04 10.29 8.52
N ALA A 324 0.64 10.98 7.60
CA ALA A 324 1.30 10.35 6.46
C ALA A 324 2.71 10.93 6.30
N LEU A 325 3.61 10.15 5.71
CA LEU A 325 5.00 10.54 5.48
C LEU A 325 5.28 10.66 3.98
N ILE A 326 6.06 11.66 3.61
CA ILE A 326 6.58 11.83 2.26
C ILE A 326 8.09 12.06 2.37
N PRO A 327 8.93 11.27 1.67
CA PRO A 327 10.37 11.55 1.59
C PRO A 327 10.62 12.97 1.03
N ARG A 328 11.46 13.74 1.69
CA ARG A 328 11.75 15.14 1.32
C ARG A 328 12.29 15.27 -0.10
N SER A 329 13.11 14.32 -0.53
CA SER A 329 13.62 14.25 -1.89
C SER A 329 12.53 14.28 -2.95
N ARG A 330 11.37 13.67 -2.65
CA ARG A 330 10.20 13.69 -3.53
C ARG A 330 9.29 14.90 -3.29
N TYR A 331 9.26 15.39 -2.05
CA TYR A 331 8.46 16.58 -1.68
C TYR A 331 9.02 17.88 -2.27
N SER A 332 10.34 18.07 -2.27
CA SER A 332 11.01 19.26 -2.80
C SER A 332 11.19 19.26 -4.32
N GLY A 333 10.80 18.19 -5.00
CA GLY A 333 11.05 18.04 -6.44
C GLY A 333 12.53 17.80 -6.80
N GLN A 334 13.43 17.77 -5.82
CA GLN A 334 14.88 17.54 -6.03
C GLN A 334 15.25 16.11 -6.40
N GLY A 335 14.34 15.15 -6.21
CA GLY A 335 14.55 13.75 -6.61
C GLY A 335 14.28 13.43 -8.08
N ARG A 336 13.91 14.41 -8.87
CA ARG A 336 13.89 14.29 -10.34
C ARG A 336 15.29 14.49 -10.84
N GLY A 337 16.05 13.39 -10.96
CA GLY A 337 17.43 13.38 -11.39
C GLY A 337 17.70 14.37 -12.52
N ASP A 338 18.83 15.00 -12.42
CA ASP A 338 19.44 15.99 -13.31
C ASP A 338 19.75 15.40 -14.72
N TYR A 339 18.68 14.95 -15.38
CA TYR A 339 18.72 14.58 -16.79
C TYR A 339 18.19 15.73 -17.62
N GLY A 340 19.08 16.70 -17.89
CA GLY A 340 18.93 17.71 -18.94
C GLY A 340 17.95 18.83 -18.59
N ALA A 341 18.50 20.03 -18.53
CA ALA A 341 17.86 21.33 -18.27
C ALA A 341 16.74 21.75 -19.26
N ASP A 342 16.12 20.84 -20.00
CA ASP A 342 15.19 21.16 -21.10
C ASP A 342 13.83 20.45 -21.04
N ARG A 343 13.46 19.84 -19.90
CA ARG A 343 12.06 19.44 -19.71
C ARG A 343 11.29 20.60 -19.08
N LYS A 344 10.67 21.45 -19.94
CA LYS A 344 9.48 22.24 -19.58
C LYS A 344 8.67 21.43 -18.57
N ARG A 345 8.43 21.99 -17.36
CA ARG A 345 7.64 21.36 -16.28
C ARG A 345 6.55 20.49 -16.90
N ALA A 346 6.70 19.17 -16.79
CA ALA A 346 5.64 18.27 -17.24
C ALA A 346 4.41 18.70 -16.43
N LYS A 347 3.41 19.27 -17.10
CA LYS A 347 2.17 19.68 -16.45
C LYS A 347 1.64 18.44 -15.74
N THR A 348 1.66 18.44 -14.41
CA THR A 348 0.99 17.40 -13.64
C THR A 348 -0.44 17.33 -14.13
N LEU A 349 -0.86 16.18 -14.63
CA LEU A 349 -2.22 15.99 -15.09
C LEU A 349 -3.17 16.32 -13.92
N PRO A 350 -4.27 17.03 -14.18
CA PRO A 350 -5.25 17.33 -13.14
C PRO A 350 -5.72 16.05 -12.46
N ALA A 351 -6.00 16.12 -11.15
CA ALA A 351 -6.48 14.97 -10.40
C ALA A 351 -7.78 14.44 -11.03
N PRO A 352 -7.90 13.14 -11.27
CA PRO A 352 -9.11 12.54 -11.81
C PRO A 352 -10.25 12.62 -10.79
N THR A 353 -11.50 12.63 -11.26
CA THR A 353 -12.67 12.42 -10.41
C THR A 353 -12.89 10.92 -10.23
N PHE A 354 -12.90 10.44 -9.00
CA PHE A 354 -13.21 9.04 -8.73
C PHE A 354 -14.67 8.73 -9.03
N SER A 355 -14.91 7.74 -9.88
CA SER A 355 -16.26 7.39 -10.30
C SER A 355 -17.03 6.67 -9.20
N LYS A 356 -18.35 6.92 -9.12
CA LYS A 356 -19.26 6.27 -8.17
C LYS A 356 -19.70 4.88 -8.62
N PHE A 357 -19.75 4.66 -9.92
CA PHE A 357 -20.33 3.47 -10.53
C PHE A 357 -19.30 2.75 -11.36
N LEU A 358 -19.42 1.44 -11.41
CA LEU A 358 -18.68 0.59 -12.34
C LEU A 358 -19.12 0.92 -13.76
N ILE A 359 -18.15 1.17 -14.62
CA ILE A 359 -18.40 1.40 -16.05
C ILE A 359 -18.41 0.02 -16.70
N GLY A 360 -19.55 -0.39 -17.24
CA GLY A 360 -19.69 -1.67 -17.95
C GLY A 360 -18.77 -1.78 -19.17
N PRO A 361 -18.48 -3.00 -19.66
CA PRO A 361 -17.60 -3.22 -20.79
C PRO A 361 -18.04 -2.58 -22.10
N GLY A 362 -19.31 -2.14 -22.21
CA GLY A 362 -19.88 -1.46 -23.38
C GLY A 362 -19.70 0.06 -23.42
N ASP A 363 -19.38 0.68 -22.31
CA ASP A 363 -19.39 2.16 -22.19
C ASP A 363 -17.99 2.77 -22.41
N ARG A 364 -17.32 2.32 -23.49
CA ARG A 364 -15.97 2.77 -23.86
C ARG A 364 -15.94 4.02 -24.73
N SER A 365 -17.08 4.65 -25.04
CA SER A 365 -17.20 5.73 -26.02
C SER A 365 -16.51 7.05 -25.65
N GLY A 366 -15.93 7.18 -24.45
CA GLY A 366 -15.23 8.40 -24.01
C GLY A 366 -13.79 8.21 -23.54
N LEU A 367 -13.27 6.99 -23.48
CA LEU A 367 -11.94 6.71 -22.96
C LEU A 367 -10.95 6.49 -24.10
N LYS A 368 -10.05 7.45 -24.32
CA LYS A 368 -8.86 7.19 -25.15
C LYS A 368 -8.10 6.00 -24.54
N PRO A 369 -7.72 5.00 -25.38
CA PRO A 369 -6.95 3.86 -24.88
C PRO A 369 -5.66 4.36 -24.22
N TRP A 370 -5.34 3.74 -23.07
CA TRP A 370 -4.12 4.02 -22.34
C TRP A 370 -2.91 3.74 -23.24
N GLN A 371 -2.22 4.79 -23.65
CA GLN A 371 -0.89 4.66 -24.23
C GLN A 371 0.09 4.51 -23.08
N GLY A 372 0.44 3.27 -22.76
CA GLY A 372 1.39 2.93 -21.72
C GLY A 372 2.72 3.62 -21.97
N THR A 373 3.08 4.58 -21.12
CA THR A 373 4.47 4.95 -20.96
C THR A 373 5.17 3.74 -20.34
N SER A 374 5.87 2.96 -21.17
CA SER A 374 6.75 1.93 -20.68
C SER A 374 7.72 2.55 -19.68
N VAL A 375 7.69 2.05 -18.43
CA VAL A 375 8.74 2.30 -17.46
C VAL A 375 10.00 1.67 -18.07
N SER A 376 10.90 2.50 -18.59
CA SER A 376 12.21 2.03 -19.02
C SER A 376 13.00 1.68 -17.77
N ILE A 377 13.20 0.39 -17.54
CA ILE A 377 14.26 -0.09 -16.67
C ILE A 377 15.56 0.41 -17.28
N SER A 378 16.25 1.29 -16.56
CA SER A 378 17.53 1.85 -16.99
C SER A 378 18.50 0.74 -17.38
N GLY A 379 18.89 0.71 -18.66
CA GLY A 379 19.95 -0.16 -19.14
C GLY A 379 19.69 -0.90 -20.46
N ILE A 380 18.47 -0.91 -21.00
CA ILE A 380 18.21 -1.55 -22.28
C ILE A 380 17.59 -0.54 -23.24
N SER A 381 18.40 -0.06 -24.16
CA SER A 381 17.99 0.75 -25.31
C SER A 381 17.01 -0.04 -26.18
N LYS A 382 15.72 0.29 -26.13
CA LYS A 382 14.75 -0.20 -27.11
C LYS A 382 14.68 0.76 -28.29
N LYS A 383 15.33 0.40 -29.38
CA LYS A 383 14.99 0.91 -30.71
C LYS A 383 13.64 0.31 -31.12
N ARG A 384 12.72 1.20 -31.46
CA ARG A 384 11.48 1.10 -32.24
C ARG A 384 10.91 -0.31 -32.52
N ALA A 385 9.73 -0.58 -31.98
CA ALA A 385 8.79 -1.51 -32.59
C ALA A 385 8.11 -0.79 -33.78
N VAL A 386 8.28 -1.33 -34.96
CA VAL A 386 7.65 -0.87 -36.18
C VAL A 386 6.27 -1.49 -36.25
N ASP A 387 5.24 -0.66 -36.44
CA ASP A 387 3.89 -1.07 -36.79
C ASP A 387 3.89 -1.86 -38.08
N ALA A 388 3.44 -3.11 -38.03
CA ALA A 388 3.22 -3.95 -39.19
C ALA A 388 1.76 -3.77 -39.66
N SER A 389 1.49 -2.72 -40.40
CA SER A 389 0.39 -2.69 -41.38
C SER A 389 0.52 -1.45 -42.26
N GLN A 390 1.17 -1.60 -43.36
CA GLN A 390 0.88 -1.09 -44.70
C GLN A 390 2.17 -1.08 -45.55
N THR A 391 2.32 -2.12 -46.34
CA THR A 391 3.26 -2.19 -47.45
C THR A 391 2.73 -1.37 -48.61
N VAL A 392 3.47 -0.36 -49.03
CA VAL A 392 3.52 0.08 -50.44
C VAL A 392 4.99 0.12 -50.85
N VAL A 393 5.25 -0.63 -51.88
CA VAL A 393 6.54 -0.86 -52.55
C VAL A 393 7.02 0.42 -53.20
N HIS A 394 8.27 0.82 -52.96
CA HIS A 394 9.14 1.43 -53.97
C HIS A 394 10.60 1.08 -53.69
N ASP A 395 11.22 0.52 -54.74
CA ASP A 395 12.64 0.21 -54.86
C ASP A 395 13.50 1.47 -54.74
N ASP A 396 14.58 1.35 -53.95
CA ASP A 396 15.91 1.84 -54.31
C ASP A 396 16.91 1.44 -53.21
N ALA A 397 17.91 0.65 -53.57
CA ALA A 397 19.05 0.26 -52.75
C ALA A 397 20.09 1.40 -52.61
N PRO A 398 20.93 1.43 -51.53
CA PRO A 398 22.22 0.69 -51.64
C PRO A 398 22.71 0.00 -50.34
N THR A 399 23.23 -1.16 -50.53
CA THR A 399 24.29 -1.92 -49.85
C THR A 399 25.12 -1.23 -48.79
N THR A 400 25.15 -1.83 -47.56
CA THR A 400 26.35 -2.29 -46.84
C THR A 400 26.01 -2.81 -45.43
N SER A 401 26.68 -3.89 -45.04
CA SER A 401 26.87 -4.52 -43.70
C SER A 401 25.98 -5.72 -43.35
N GLY A 402 26.34 -6.87 -43.91
CA GLY A 402 25.70 -8.16 -43.67
C GLY A 402 26.29 -8.99 -42.53
N ALA A 403 26.80 -8.44 -41.44
CA ALA A 403 27.40 -9.22 -40.36
C ALA A 403 26.70 -9.12 -38.99
N VAL A 404 25.75 -8.21 -38.82
CA VAL A 404 25.06 -8.00 -37.51
C VAL A 404 23.69 -8.69 -37.50
N ASP A 405 23.13 -9.04 -38.63
CA ASP A 405 21.80 -9.68 -38.74
C ASP A 405 21.81 -11.19 -38.52
N ASP A 406 22.92 -11.87 -38.80
CA ASP A 406 23.01 -13.33 -38.73
C ASP A 406 23.08 -13.82 -37.25
N ASP A 407 23.76 -13.11 -36.37
CA ASP A 407 23.81 -13.45 -34.94
C ASP A 407 22.46 -13.21 -34.25
N ALA A 408 21.73 -12.19 -34.63
CA ALA A 408 20.40 -11.91 -34.11
C ALA A 408 19.36 -12.95 -34.60
N ARG A 409 19.48 -13.41 -35.84
CA ARG A 409 18.65 -14.49 -36.39
C ARG A 409 18.95 -15.85 -35.74
N ALA A 410 20.22 -16.15 -35.49
CA ALA A 410 20.63 -17.37 -34.80
C ALA A 410 20.14 -17.37 -33.30
N ALA A 411 20.18 -16.22 -32.63
CA ALA A 411 19.65 -16.08 -31.26
C ALA A 411 18.12 -16.21 -31.20
N LEU A 412 17.41 -15.69 -32.22
CA LEU A 412 15.94 -15.85 -32.34
C LEU A 412 15.57 -17.30 -32.63
N ALA A 413 16.29 -17.99 -33.49
CA ALA A 413 16.07 -19.40 -33.78
C ALA A 413 16.29 -20.29 -32.56
N LYS A 414 17.33 -20.02 -31.75
CA LYS A 414 17.56 -20.73 -30.47
C LYS A 414 16.43 -20.53 -29.50
N LYS A 415 15.93 -19.28 -29.32
CA LYS A 415 14.82 -18.99 -28.43
C LYS A 415 13.51 -19.60 -28.92
N SER A 416 13.25 -19.70 -30.22
CA SER A 416 12.06 -20.38 -30.75
C SER A 416 12.09 -21.87 -30.46
N THR A 417 13.23 -22.53 -30.58
CA THR A 417 13.36 -23.96 -30.25
C THR A 417 13.23 -24.24 -28.76
N GLU A 418 13.75 -23.36 -27.90
CA GLU A 418 13.52 -23.45 -26.45
C GLU A 418 12.04 -23.27 -26.07
N LEU A 419 11.34 -22.37 -26.74
CA LEU A 419 9.92 -22.10 -26.51
C LEU A 419 9.05 -23.27 -26.99
N ASP A 420 9.39 -23.91 -28.09
CA ASP A 420 8.69 -25.10 -28.60
C ASP A 420 8.93 -26.31 -27.67
N ARG A 421 10.14 -26.45 -27.12
CA ARG A 421 10.44 -27.47 -26.09
C ARG A 421 9.64 -27.26 -24.82
N ALA A 422 9.58 -26.04 -24.30
CA ALA A 422 8.78 -25.72 -23.13
C ALA A 422 7.29 -25.96 -23.36
N ARG A 423 6.78 -25.71 -24.58
CA ARG A 423 5.39 -26.04 -24.95
C ARG A 423 5.12 -27.52 -24.93
N ALA A 424 6.06 -28.32 -25.46
CA ALA A 424 5.93 -29.77 -25.43
C ALA A 424 5.91 -30.34 -24.02
N GLU A 425 6.78 -29.83 -23.16
CA GLU A 425 6.78 -30.21 -21.73
C GLU A 425 5.45 -29.85 -21.03
N VAL A 426 4.86 -28.70 -21.30
CA VAL A 426 3.55 -28.31 -20.76
C VAL A 426 2.43 -29.24 -21.23
N GLU A 427 2.45 -29.67 -22.49
CA GLU A 427 1.46 -30.62 -22.97
C GLU A 427 1.62 -32.02 -22.35
N GLU A 428 2.84 -32.45 -22.08
CA GLU A 428 3.13 -33.70 -21.38
C GLU A 428 2.61 -33.65 -19.93
N TRP A 429 2.84 -32.54 -19.25
CA TRP A 429 2.27 -32.32 -17.89
C TRP A 429 0.75 -32.28 -17.87
N LYS A 430 0.09 -31.68 -18.88
CA LYS A 430 -1.39 -31.71 -19.00
C LYS A 430 -1.92 -33.11 -19.17
N LYS A 431 -1.23 -33.94 -19.95
CA LYS A 431 -1.61 -35.35 -20.15
C LYS A 431 -1.49 -36.14 -18.86
N LEU A 432 -0.34 -36.03 -18.16
CA LEU A 432 -0.13 -36.66 -16.85
C LEU A 432 -1.18 -36.22 -15.82
N TYR A 433 -1.53 -34.94 -15.80
CA TYR A 433 -2.58 -34.44 -14.90
C TYR A 433 -3.97 -35.02 -15.26
N GLY A 434 -4.27 -35.15 -16.55
CA GLY A 434 -5.50 -35.79 -17.01
C GLY A 434 -5.60 -37.25 -16.59
N ASP A 435 -4.50 -37.99 -16.71
CA ASP A 435 -4.41 -39.40 -16.32
C ASP A 435 -4.54 -39.54 -14.80
N LEU A 436 -3.88 -38.69 -14.02
CA LEU A 436 -4.00 -38.68 -12.55
C LEU A 436 -5.42 -38.37 -12.09
N LYS A 437 -6.07 -37.38 -12.73
CA LYS A 437 -7.47 -37.05 -12.45
C LYS A 437 -8.41 -38.22 -12.73
N SER A 438 -8.22 -38.93 -13.84
CA SER A 438 -9.02 -40.09 -14.20
C SER A 438 -8.83 -41.25 -13.22
N LEU A 439 -7.63 -41.43 -12.65
CA LEU A 439 -7.33 -42.39 -11.62
C LEU A 439 -8.02 -42.05 -10.28
N VAL A 440 -7.98 -40.76 -9.89
CA VAL A 440 -8.67 -40.29 -8.67
C VAL A 440 -10.19 -40.46 -8.80
N ASP A 441 -10.76 -40.10 -9.97
CA ASP A 441 -12.18 -40.22 -10.22
C ASP A 441 -12.64 -41.71 -10.19
N ARG A 442 -11.80 -42.66 -10.64
CA ARG A 442 -12.07 -44.10 -10.53
C ARG A 442 -12.02 -44.61 -9.08
N GLN A 443 -11.05 -44.15 -8.28
CA GLN A 443 -10.94 -44.53 -6.87
C GLN A 443 -12.06 -43.98 -6.00
N LEU A 444 -12.64 -42.82 -6.36
CA LEU A 444 -13.79 -42.24 -5.66
C LEU A 444 -15.12 -42.94 -5.98
N VAL A 445 -15.22 -43.63 -7.13
CA VAL A 445 -16.43 -44.41 -7.50
C VAL A 445 -16.41 -45.79 -6.92
N ASP A 446 -15.23 -46.35 -6.62
CA ASP A 446 -15.04 -47.70 -6.11
C ASP A 446 -14.88 -47.76 -4.56
N ALA A 447 -15.11 -46.67 -3.84
CA ALA A 447 -15.13 -46.67 -2.37
C ALA A 447 -16.53 -47.11 -1.87
N PRO A 448 -16.63 -48.17 -1.02
CA PRO A 448 -17.89 -48.70 -0.53
C PRO A 448 -18.65 -47.75 0.40
#